data_74dc32e42acea62ca3627425fe03dc70
#
_entry.id   74dc32e42acea62ca3627425fe03dc70
#
_cell.length_a   1.000
_cell.length_b   1.000
_cell.length_c   1.000
_cell.angle_alpha   90.00
_cell.angle_beta   90.00
_cell.angle_gamma   90.00
#
_symmetry.space_group_name_H-M   'P 1'
#
loop_
_entity.id
_entity.type
_entity.pdbx_description
1 polymer ?
#
loop_
_entity_poly.entity_id
_entity_poly.type
_entity_poly.pdbx_seq_one_letter_code
_entity_poly.pdbx_strand_id
1 'polypeptide(L)'
;MAYQALGLGTTIGDGTGDSIRDGGDKINDNFVEIYTLLGTGTALTSGISATATVVTLTSPVLTGAISFADGSVSAPSITNTGDTNTGIFFSAADTVSVTTGGTKRVDIDSSGLDVTG
;
A
#
# COMPACT_ATOMS: atom_id res chain seq x y z
N MET A 1 15.93 -11.14 -10.60
CA MET A 1 15.48 -11.92 -11.79
C MET A 1 14.39 -11.11 -12.49
N ALA A 2 14.10 -11.43 -13.73
CA ALA A 2 13.09 -10.71 -14.50
C ALA A 2 11.92 -11.66 -14.82
N TYR A 3 10.72 -11.10 -14.98
CA TYR A 3 9.54 -11.85 -15.40
C TYR A 3 9.84 -12.78 -16.59
N GLN A 4 9.52 -14.05 -16.45
CA GLN A 4 9.66 -15.06 -17.48
C GLN A 4 8.30 -15.31 -18.14
N ALA A 5 8.18 -14.94 -19.42
CA ALA A 5 6.96 -15.18 -20.18
C ALA A 5 6.82 -16.67 -20.56
N LEU A 6 5.62 -17.22 -20.41
CA LEU A 6 5.28 -18.53 -20.95
C LEU A 6 5.20 -18.47 -22.47
N GLY A 7 5.88 -19.37 -23.16
CA GLY A 7 5.73 -19.57 -24.59
C GLY A 7 4.51 -20.45 -24.87
N LEU A 8 3.42 -19.86 -25.32
CA LEU A 8 2.19 -20.61 -25.63
C LEU A 8 2.15 -21.18 -27.05
N GLY A 9 3.21 -20.93 -27.84
CA GLY A 9 3.22 -21.26 -29.28
C GLY A 9 2.41 -20.24 -30.10
N THR A 10 2.30 -20.47 -31.39
CA THR A 10 1.53 -19.60 -32.32
C THR A 10 0.14 -20.14 -32.60
N THR A 11 -0.04 -21.46 -32.55
CA THR A 11 -1.32 -22.16 -32.69
C THR A 11 -1.37 -23.38 -31.80
N ILE A 12 -2.59 -23.85 -31.50
CA ILE A 12 -2.76 -25.05 -30.64
C ILE A 12 -2.08 -26.26 -31.27
N GLY A 13 -1.13 -26.89 -30.54
CA GLY A 13 -0.46 -28.09 -30.93
C GLY A 13 0.65 -27.94 -31.98
N ASP A 14 1.14 -26.73 -32.22
CA ASP A 14 2.21 -26.45 -33.20
C ASP A 14 3.62 -26.86 -32.73
N GLY A 15 3.75 -27.23 -31.45
CA GLY A 15 5.03 -27.64 -30.86
C GLY A 15 6.03 -26.50 -30.66
N THR A 16 5.63 -25.24 -30.83
CA THR A 16 6.52 -24.06 -30.70
C THR A 16 6.45 -23.38 -29.32
N GLY A 17 5.54 -23.81 -28.45
CA GLY A 17 5.43 -23.35 -27.09
C GLY A 17 6.42 -24.05 -26.14
N ASP A 18 6.46 -23.55 -24.90
CA ASP A 18 7.24 -24.21 -23.84
C ASP A 18 6.70 -25.62 -23.59
N SER A 19 7.61 -26.55 -23.24
CA SER A 19 7.19 -27.84 -22.68
C SER A 19 6.46 -27.61 -21.34
N ILE A 20 5.65 -28.59 -20.90
CA ILE A 20 4.98 -28.50 -19.57
C ILE A 20 6.02 -28.30 -18.46
N ARG A 21 7.20 -28.89 -18.60
CA ARG A 21 8.28 -28.76 -17.63
C ARG A 21 8.86 -27.33 -17.65
N ASP A 22 9.23 -26.84 -18.82
CA ASP A 22 9.85 -25.51 -18.95
C ASP A 22 8.87 -24.40 -18.57
N GLY A 23 7.60 -24.54 -18.94
CA GLY A 23 6.54 -23.62 -18.51
C GLY A 23 6.30 -23.66 -17.01
N GLY A 24 6.33 -24.86 -16.41
CA GLY A 24 6.23 -25.04 -14.96
C GLY A 24 7.40 -24.40 -14.20
N ASP A 25 8.61 -24.55 -14.69
CA ASP A 25 9.81 -23.94 -14.09
C ASP A 25 9.72 -22.41 -14.14
N LYS A 26 9.30 -21.82 -15.28
CA LYS A 26 9.09 -20.37 -15.40
C LYS A 26 8.04 -19.85 -14.43
N ILE A 27 6.94 -20.58 -14.23
CA ILE A 27 5.90 -20.22 -13.25
C ILE A 27 6.49 -20.23 -11.84
N ASN A 28 7.19 -21.29 -11.46
CA ASN A 28 7.80 -21.40 -10.14
C ASN A 28 8.82 -20.29 -9.90
N ASP A 29 9.67 -19.99 -10.87
CA ASP A 29 10.68 -18.92 -10.76
C ASP A 29 10.02 -17.56 -10.55
N ASN A 30 8.94 -17.25 -11.29
CA ASN A 30 8.19 -16.01 -11.12
C ASN A 30 7.56 -15.92 -9.71
N PHE A 31 7.00 -17.01 -9.20
CA PHE A 31 6.48 -17.04 -7.82
C PHE A 31 7.58 -16.93 -6.78
N VAL A 32 8.70 -17.62 -6.93
CA VAL A 32 9.85 -17.51 -6.01
C VAL A 32 10.37 -16.08 -5.99
N GLU A 33 10.42 -15.38 -7.13
CA GLU A 33 10.82 -13.98 -7.18
C GLU A 33 9.87 -13.07 -6.38
N ILE A 34 8.54 -13.24 -6.54
CA ILE A 34 7.52 -12.50 -5.78
C ILE A 34 7.64 -12.79 -4.29
N TYR A 35 7.74 -14.06 -3.89
CA TYR A 35 7.88 -14.45 -2.48
C TYR A 35 9.21 -14.02 -1.88
N THR A 36 10.29 -13.92 -2.67
CA THR A 36 11.58 -13.38 -2.22
C THR A 36 11.50 -11.87 -1.98
N LEU A 37 10.80 -11.15 -2.87
CA LEU A 37 10.62 -9.70 -2.76
C LEU A 37 9.71 -9.31 -1.60
N LEU A 38 8.64 -10.07 -1.38
CA LEU A 38 7.61 -9.77 -0.36
C LEU A 38 7.78 -10.59 0.94
N GLY A 39 8.76 -11.50 1.00
CA GLY A 39 8.90 -12.40 2.14
C GLY A 39 10.23 -13.16 2.19
N THR A 40 10.16 -14.47 2.35
CA THR A 40 11.31 -15.35 2.58
C THR A 40 11.70 -16.23 1.39
N GLY A 41 11.11 -16.06 0.21
CA GLY A 41 11.27 -16.91 -0.96
C GLY A 41 10.28 -18.07 -1.02
N THR A 42 9.69 -18.48 0.08
CA THR A 42 8.70 -19.57 0.17
C THR A 42 7.42 -19.16 0.88
N ALA A 43 7.43 -18.03 1.60
CA ALA A 43 6.28 -17.48 2.31
C ALA A 43 6.35 -15.95 2.32
N LEU A 44 5.18 -15.30 2.34
CA LEU A 44 5.10 -13.86 2.57
C LEU A 44 5.60 -13.54 3.99
N THR A 45 6.21 -12.36 4.15
CA THR A 45 6.61 -11.90 5.48
C THR A 45 5.38 -11.72 6.38
N SER A 46 5.53 -12.00 7.67
CA SER A 46 4.45 -11.85 8.64
C SER A 46 3.94 -10.41 8.79
N GLY A 47 4.70 -9.44 8.28
CA GLY A 47 4.31 -8.02 8.29
C GLY A 47 3.33 -7.62 7.18
N ILE A 48 3.01 -8.51 6.24
CA ILE A 48 2.09 -8.24 5.14
C ILE A 48 0.90 -9.19 5.24
N SER A 49 -0.29 -8.64 5.40
CA SER A 49 -1.55 -9.38 5.32
C SER A 49 -2.60 -8.56 4.58
N ALA A 50 -3.57 -9.23 3.98
CA ALA A 50 -4.63 -8.58 3.24
C ALA A 50 -5.98 -9.26 3.50
N THR A 51 -7.04 -8.44 3.53
CA THR A 51 -8.43 -8.87 3.40
C THR A 51 -8.99 -8.35 2.08
N ALA A 52 -10.26 -8.57 1.79
CA ALA A 52 -10.88 -8.07 0.56
C ALA A 52 -10.75 -6.54 0.35
N THR A 53 -10.58 -5.77 1.43
CA THR A 53 -10.56 -4.30 1.39
C THR A 53 -9.35 -3.67 2.08
N VAL A 54 -8.53 -4.45 2.79
CA VAL A 54 -7.43 -3.91 3.60
C VAL A 54 -6.15 -4.72 3.37
N VAL A 55 -5.06 -4.04 3.08
CA VAL A 55 -3.69 -4.58 3.15
C VAL A 55 -3.04 -4.05 4.42
N THR A 56 -2.65 -4.94 5.31
CA THR A 56 -1.98 -4.58 6.57
C THR A 56 -0.48 -4.77 6.42
N LEU A 57 0.28 -3.72 6.73
CA LEU A 57 1.74 -3.75 6.82
C LEU A 57 2.14 -3.55 8.28
N THR A 58 2.86 -4.51 8.86
CA THR A 58 3.34 -4.40 10.24
C THR A 58 4.71 -3.75 10.27
N SER A 59 4.83 -2.60 10.94
CA SER A 59 6.06 -1.81 11.07
C SER A 59 6.72 -1.48 9.73
N PRO A 60 6.00 -0.89 8.76
CA PRO A 60 6.57 -0.56 7.47
C PRO A 60 7.63 0.54 7.62
N VAL A 61 8.74 0.40 6.90
CA VAL A 61 9.72 1.46 6.68
C VAL A 61 9.51 2.04 5.29
N LEU A 62 9.17 3.33 5.22
CA LEU A 62 8.86 4.04 3.98
C LEU A 62 10.00 5.04 3.71
N THR A 63 10.69 4.89 2.59
CA THR A 63 11.88 5.68 2.26
C THR A 63 11.60 6.89 1.37
N GLY A 64 10.34 7.07 0.97
CA GLY A 64 9.87 8.20 0.15
C GLY A 64 8.72 8.95 0.80
N ALA A 65 8.22 9.98 0.12
CA ALA A 65 7.03 10.69 0.55
C ALA A 65 5.79 9.80 0.47
N ILE A 66 4.89 9.95 1.45
CA ILE A 66 3.58 9.31 1.45
C ILE A 66 2.54 10.40 1.20
N SER A 67 1.71 10.21 0.19
CA SER A 67 0.59 11.11 -0.10
C SER A 67 -0.68 10.56 0.54
N PHE A 68 -1.35 11.38 1.33
CA PHE A 68 -2.65 11.08 1.90
C PHE A 68 -3.73 11.90 1.19
N ALA A 69 -4.96 11.42 1.16
CA ALA A 69 -6.11 12.23 0.79
C ALA A 69 -6.30 13.36 1.82
N ASP A 70 -6.98 14.45 1.45
CA ASP A 70 -7.14 15.61 2.33
C ASP A 70 -7.84 15.26 3.66
N GLY A 71 -8.81 14.36 3.62
CA GLY A 71 -9.62 14.03 4.78
C GLY A 71 -10.62 15.16 5.14
N SER A 72 -11.13 15.12 6.35
CA SER A 72 -12.02 16.14 6.87
C SER A 72 -11.94 16.22 8.40
N VAL A 73 -12.59 17.23 9.00
CA VAL A 73 -12.66 17.38 10.44
C VAL A 73 -13.27 16.17 11.16
N SER A 74 -14.22 15.48 10.51
CA SER A 74 -14.90 14.30 11.07
C SER A 74 -14.31 12.96 10.60
N ALA A 75 -13.44 12.98 9.58
CA ALA A 75 -12.77 11.82 9.01
C ALA A 75 -11.35 12.21 8.56
N PRO A 76 -10.42 12.41 9.50
CA PRO A 76 -9.05 12.81 9.19
C PRO A 76 -8.32 11.72 8.40
N SER A 77 -7.35 12.12 7.57
CA SER A 77 -6.58 11.21 6.71
C SER A 77 -5.62 10.33 7.50
N ILE A 78 -5.11 10.83 8.63
CA ILE A 78 -4.24 10.09 9.55
C ILE A 78 -4.98 9.99 10.87
N THR A 79 -5.45 8.79 11.20
CA THR A 79 -6.35 8.57 12.34
C THR A 79 -6.02 7.26 13.06
N ASN A 80 -6.64 7.07 14.22
CA ASN A 80 -6.58 5.83 14.98
C ASN A 80 -7.78 4.94 14.64
N THR A 81 -7.57 3.64 14.45
CA THR A 81 -8.64 2.68 14.14
C THR A 81 -9.74 2.62 15.19
N GLY A 82 -9.43 2.90 16.46
CA GLY A 82 -10.40 2.94 17.57
C GLY A 82 -11.08 4.31 17.77
N ASP A 83 -10.63 5.36 17.08
CA ASP A 83 -11.15 6.71 17.17
C ASP A 83 -10.97 7.43 15.84
N THR A 84 -11.90 7.20 14.92
CA THR A 84 -11.79 7.60 13.51
C THR A 84 -12.07 9.09 13.26
N ASN A 85 -12.46 9.86 14.28
CA ASN A 85 -12.70 11.31 14.20
C ASN A 85 -11.67 12.14 14.96
N THR A 86 -10.54 11.52 15.35
CA THR A 86 -9.37 12.17 15.94
C THR A 86 -8.15 11.89 15.07
N GLY A 87 -7.41 12.95 14.67
CA GLY A 87 -6.25 12.78 13.81
C GLY A 87 -5.81 14.04 13.09
N ILE A 88 -5.08 13.85 11.99
CA ILE A 88 -4.52 14.92 11.14
C ILE A 88 -5.24 14.89 9.79
N PHE A 89 -5.58 16.07 9.27
CA PHE A 89 -6.16 16.24 7.94
C PHE A 89 -5.63 17.52 7.28
N PHE A 90 -5.86 17.67 5.99
CA PHE A 90 -5.40 18.80 5.18
C PHE A 90 -6.62 19.63 4.77
N SER A 91 -6.95 20.67 5.57
CA SER A 91 -8.21 21.42 5.40
C SER A 91 -8.22 22.33 4.16
N ALA A 92 -7.05 22.72 3.68
CA ALA A 92 -6.86 23.55 2.49
C ALA A 92 -5.42 23.40 1.98
N ALA A 93 -5.10 24.00 0.82
CA ALA A 93 -3.72 24.13 0.37
C ALA A 93 -2.88 24.83 1.45
N ASP A 94 -1.64 24.39 1.62
CA ASP A 94 -0.68 24.94 2.59
C ASP A 94 -1.15 24.93 4.04
N THR A 95 -2.13 24.05 4.39
CA THR A 95 -2.70 23.98 5.74
C THR A 95 -2.69 22.55 6.28
N VAL A 96 -2.13 22.39 7.49
CA VAL A 96 -2.19 21.15 8.27
C VAL A 96 -3.10 21.36 9.46
N SER A 97 -4.11 20.50 9.63
CA SER A 97 -5.11 20.62 10.69
C SER A 97 -5.12 19.40 11.60
N VAL A 98 -5.40 19.60 12.88
CA VAL A 98 -5.61 18.53 13.86
C VAL A 98 -7.04 18.60 14.38
N THR A 99 -7.69 17.43 14.42
CA THR A 99 -9.04 17.27 14.98
C THR A 99 -9.04 16.30 16.15
N THR A 100 -9.90 16.55 17.13
CA THR A 100 -10.20 15.61 18.21
C THR A 100 -11.71 15.54 18.40
N GLY A 101 -12.26 14.31 18.42
CA GLY A 101 -13.69 14.10 18.53
C GLY A 101 -14.52 14.81 17.46
N GLY A 102 -13.98 14.90 16.23
CA GLY A 102 -14.64 15.59 15.11
C GLY A 102 -14.66 17.10 15.21
N THR A 103 -13.89 17.71 16.13
CA THR A 103 -13.76 19.16 16.28
C THR A 103 -12.34 19.61 15.98
N LYS A 104 -12.16 20.55 15.05
CA LYS A 104 -10.84 21.09 14.72
C LYS A 104 -10.26 21.84 15.93
N ARG A 105 -9.04 21.50 16.29
CA ARG A 105 -8.33 22.05 17.46
C ARG A 105 -7.10 22.87 17.09
N VAL A 106 -6.46 22.55 15.98
CA VAL A 106 -5.22 23.21 15.55
C VAL A 106 -5.26 23.40 14.05
N ASP A 107 -4.82 24.56 13.59
CA ASP A 107 -4.37 24.83 12.22
C ASP A 107 -2.94 25.33 12.21
N ILE A 108 -2.18 24.89 11.24
CA ILE A 108 -0.85 25.41 10.88
C ILE A 108 -0.93 25.84 9.42
N ASP A 109 -0.79 27.13 9.15
CA ASP A 109 -0.86 27.72 7.82
C ASP A 109 0.16 28.84 7.65
N SER A 110 0.02 29.67 6.60
CA SER A 110 0.91 30.80 6.32
C SER A 110 0.86 31.91 7.39
N SER A 111 -0.17 31.94 8.23
CA SER A 111 -0.33 32.89 9.34
C SER A 111 0.36 32.40 10.62
N GLY A 112 0.67 31.11 10.70
CA GLY A 112 1.30 30.45 11.83
C GLY A 112 0.47 29.34 12.44
N LEU A 113 0.47 29.25 13.76
CA LEU A 113 -0.23 28.26 14.55
C LEU A 113 -1.46 28.87 15.19
N ASP A 114 -2.65 28.36 14.88
CA ASP A 114 -3.91 28.70 15.54
C ASP A 114 -4.41 27.50 16.37
N VAL A 115 -4.74 27.76 17.63
CA VAL A 115 -5.24 26.73 18.55
C VAL A 115 -6.63 27.16 19.03
N THR A 116 -7.63 26.33 18.68
CA THR A 116 -9.02 26.55 19.07
C THR A 116 -9.37 25.69 20.29
N GLY A 117 -9.71 26.31 21.39
CA GLY A 117 -10.08 25.66 22.65
C GLY A 117 -11.57 25.36 22.77
#